data_3aee6b90873fd062d8535a2f3d01cb83
#
_entry.id   3aee6b90873fd062d8535a2f3d01cb83
#
_cell.length_a   1.000
_cell.length_b   1.000
_cell.length_c   1.000
_cell.angle_alpha   90.00
_cell.angle_beta   90.00
_cell.angle_gamma   90.00
#
_symmetry.space_group_name_H-M   'P 1'
#
loop_
_entity.id
_entity.type
_entity.pdbx_description
1 polymer ?
#
loop_
_entity_poly.entity_id
_entity_poly.type
_entity_poly.pdbx_seq_one_letter_code
_entity_poly.pdbx_strand_id
1 'polypeptide(L)'
;MAVRTSHGAIALNTWKFTGRSPEDRFIVKDSLTSDAVWWGPINKPFDAGKFQQLKKKMCNYLDGKDVYVRDAFAGAHPEYRINVRVINEYPWSNQFAYNMFLRPSKEELGQFKHDWTVINAPGFLADPEFDGTRQENFAILDFKDKTILIGGTGYTGEIKKGIFSALNFILPFEKNVLSMHC
;
A
#
# COMPACT_ATOMS: atom_id res chain seq x y z
N MET A 1 17.12 -10.79 3.32
CA MET A 1 18.45 -10.18 3.57
C MET A 1 18.80 -9.27 2.42
N ALA A 2 19.38 -8.09 2.69
CA ALA A 2 19.85 -7.14 1.68
C ALA A 2 21.38 -7.16 1.69
N VAL A 3 22.02 -7.16 0.51
CA VAL A 3 23.48 -7.18 0.36
C VAL A 3 23.89 -6.03 -0.55
N ARG A 4 24.93 -5.28 -0.15
CA ARG A 4 25.54 -4.28 -1.02
C ARG A 4 26.52 -4.97 -1.97
N THR A 5 26.33 -4.76 -3.27
CA THR A 5 27.22 -5.28 -4.31
C THR A 5 28.53 -4.47 -4.37
N SER A 6 29.53 -4.99 -5.06
CA SER A 6 30.82 -4.30 -5.30
C SER A 6 30.65 -2.95 -6.02
N HIS A 7 29.60 -2.79 -6.81
CA HIS A 7 29.27 -1.56 -7.55
C HIS A 7 28.36 -0.61 -6.77
N GLY A 8 28.08 -0.90 -5.49
CA GLY A 8 27.26 -0.05 -4.62
C GLY A 8 25.76 -0.24 -4.72
N ALA A 9 25.27 -1.09 -5.61
CA ALA A 9 23.86 -1.43 -5.68
C ALA A 9 23.43 -2.30 -4.48
N ILE A 10 22.13 -2.27 -4.17
CA ILE A 10 21.54 -3.12 -3.12
C ILE A 10 20.84 -4.29 -3.81
N ALA A 11 21.34 -5.51 -3.58
CA ALA A 11 20.70 -6.74 -4.02
C ALA A 11 19.76 -7.24 -2.93
N LEU A 12 18.54 -7.57 -3.30
CA LEU A 12 17.47 -8.00 -2.40
C LEU A 12 16.95 -9.36 -2.81
N ASN A 13 16.58 -10.17 -1.82
CA ASN A 13 15.73 -11.33 -2.05
C ASN A 13 14.26 -10.92 -1.80
N THR A 14 13.42 -11.02 -2.81
CA THR A 14 11.98 -10.74 -2.72
C THR A 14 11.15 -12.01 -2.52
N TRP A 15 11.80 -13.12 -2.20
CA TRP A 15 11.22 -14.45 -1.96
C TRP A 15 10.39 -14.98 -3.13
N LYS A 16 9.29 -15.69 -2.83
CA LYS A 16 8.43 -16.36 -3.80
C LYS A 16 7.77 -15.39 -4.79
N PHE A 17 7.37 -14.20 -4.31
CA PHE A 17 6.63 -13.23 -5.11
C PHE A 17 7.56 -12.07 -5.51
N THR A 18 8.12 -12.16 -6.71
CA THR A 18 9.20 -11.29 -7.19
C THR A 18 8.75 -10.17 -8.12
N GLY A 19 7.45 -10.12 -8.44
CA GLY A 19 6.89 -9.16 -9.37
C GLY A 19 5.45 -8.78 -9.05
N ARG A 20 4.81 -8.12 -9.99
CA ARG A 20 3.40 -7.74 -9.88
C ARG A 20 2.50 -8.98 -9.78
N SER A 21 1.52 -8.90 -8.87
CA SER A 21 0.50 -9.92 -8.71
C SER A 21 -0.89 -9.30 -8.92
N PRO A 22 -1.30 -9.00 -10.17
CA PRO A 22 -2.57 -8.31 -10.43
C PRO A 22 -3.78 -9.11 -9.96
N GLU A 23 -3.69 -10.44 -9.94
CA GLU A 23 -4.75 -11.32 -9.46
C GLU A 23 -4.95 -11.27 -7.95
N ASP A 24 -4.00 -10.72 -7.19
CA ASP A 24 -4.00 -10.67 -5.73
C ASP A 24 -4.26 -9.26 -5.21
N ARG A 25 -4.83 -8.40 -6.07
CA ARG A 25 -5.27 -7.06 -5.71
C ARG A 25 -6.77 -7.04 -5.52
N PHE A 26 -7.18 -6.38 -4.43
CA PHE A 26 -8.58 -6.30 -4.04
C PHE A 26 -8.92 -4.89 -3.57
N ILE A 27 -10.19 -4.55 -3.65
CA ILE A 27 -10.77 -3.34 -3.09
C ILE A 27 -11.86 -3.76 -2.11
N VAL A 28 -11.87 -3.20 -0.91
CA VAL A 28 -12.94 -3.45 0.05
C VAL A 28 -14.26 -2.95 -0.52
N LYS A 29 -15.26 -3.84 -0.55
CA LYS A 29 -16.60 -3.52 -1.01
C LYS A 29 -17.46 -3.12 0.18
N ASP A 30 -17.83 -1.88 0.25
CA ASP A 30 -18.66 -1.28 1.30
C ASP A 30 -19.66 -0.27 0.72
N SER A 31 -20.30 0.52 1.58
CA SER A 31 -21.28 1.54 1.15
C SER A 31 -20.68 2.66 0.32
N LEU A 32 -19.37 2.93 0.42
CA LEU A 32 -18.69 3.96 -0.37
C LEU A 32 -18.35 3.44 -1.78
N THR A 33 -17.94 2.19 -1.87
CA THR A 33 -17.38 1.61 -3.09
C THR A 33 -18.37 0.79 -3.91
N SER A 34 -19.48 0.33 -3.30
CA SER A 34 -20.44 -0.59 -3.94
C SER A 34 -20.92 -0.12 -5.31
N ASP A 35 -21.24 1.18 -5.44
CA ASP A 35 -21.80 1.78 -6.66
C ASP A 35 -20.77 2.65 -7.41
N ALA A 36 -19.67 3.03 -6.75
CA ALA A 36 -18.66 3.92 -7.32
C ALA A 36 -17.53 3.17 -8.05
N VAL A 37 -17.29 1.91 -7.71
CA VAL A 37 -16.25 1.09 -8.33
C VAL A 37 -16.84 0.23 -9.45
N TRP A 38 -16.18 0.26 -10.60
CA TRP A 38 -16.49 -0.66 -11.69
C TRP A 38 -15.95 -2.05 -11.36
N TRP A 39 -16.80 -2.88 -10.75
CA TRP A 39 -16.48 -4.24 -10.32
C TRP A 39 -16.36 -5.21 -11.50
N GLY A 40 -15.39 -6.11 -11.41
CA GLY A 40 -15.14 -7.12 -12.45
C GLY A 40 -13.81 -7.84 -12.25
N PRO A 41 -13.25 -8.41 -13.29
CA PRO A 41 -12.02 -9.20 -13.19
C PRO A 41 -10.80 -8.37 -12.78
N ILE A 42 -10.84 -7.04 -12.98
CA ILE A 42 -9.76 -6.11 -12.60
C ILE A 42 -9.93 -5.60 -11.17
N ASN A 43 -11.10 -5.04 -10.86
CA ASN A 43 -11.43 -4.53 -9.52
C ASN A 43 -12.20 -5.61 -8.76
N LYS A 44 -11.47 -6.42 -8.02
CA LYS A 44 -12.04 -7.55 -7.27
C LYS A 44 -12.50 -7.08 -5.90
N PRO A 45 -13.73 -7.45 -5.47
CA PRO A 45 -14.22 -7.08 -4.17
C PRO A 45 -13.53 -7.89 -3.06
N PHE A 46 -13.37 -7.24 -1.90
CA PHE A 46 -12.93 -7.87 -0.66
C PHE A 46 -13.94 -7.58 0.46
N ASP A 47 -14.14 -8.53 1.36
CA ASP A 47 -15.04 -8.37 2.49
C ASP A 47 -14.46 -7.41 3.53
N ALA A 48 -15.27 -6.43 3.98
CA ALA A 48 -14.84 -5.42 4.94
C ALA A 48 -14.50 -6.00 6.31
N GLY A 49 -15.23 -7.02 6.78
CA GLY A 49 -14.96 -7.70 8.04
C GLY A 49 -13.63 -8.47 8.00
N LYS A 50 -13.39 -9.20 6.90
CA LYS A 50 -12.11 -9.90 6.66
C LYS A 50 -10.94 -8.93 6.56
N PHE A 51 -11.14 -7.75 5.93
CA PHE A 51 -10.12 -6.71 5.88
C PHE A 51 -9.69 -6.27 7.28
N GLN A 52 -10.64 -5.97 8.17
CA GLN A 52 -10.34 -5.54 9.53
C GLN A 52 -9.64 -6.64 10.35
N GLN A 53 -10.05 -7.90 10.16
CA GLN A 53 -9.37 -9.04 10.79
C GLN A 53 -7.93 -9.19 10.29
N LEU A 54 -7.73 -9.10 8.98
CA LEU A 54 -6.41 -9.20 8.36
C LEU A 54 -5.50 -8.03 8.78
N LYS A 55 -6.03 -6.81 8.83
CA LYS A 55 -5.33 -5.63 9.37
C LYS A 55 -4.86 -5.87 10.80
N LYS A 56 -5.73 -6.38 11.66
CA LYS A 56 -5.39 -6.72 13.05
C LYS A 56 -4.29 -7.79 13.11
N LYS A 57 -4.38 -8.86 12.31
CA LYS A 57 -3.34 -9.89 12.22
C LYS A 57 -2.00 -9.31 11.79
N MET A 58 -1.98 -8.43 10.77
CA MET A 58 -0.75 -7.77 10.31
C MET A 58 -0.16 -6.86 11.40
N CYS A 59 -0.98 -6.08 12.10
CA CYS A 59 -0.50 -5.26 13.22
C CYS A 59 0.10 -6.12 14.32
N ASN A 60 -0.54 -7.22 14.71
CA ASN A 60 -0.01 -8.16 15.70
C ASN A 60 1.30 -8.82 15.23
N TYR A 61 1.41 -9.12 13.93
CA TYR A 61 2.64 -9.66 13.35
C TYR A 61 3.82 -8.68 13.41
N LEU A 62 3.53 -7.38 13.26
CA LEU A 62 4.54 -6.31 13.32
C LEU A 62 4.85 -5.87 14.76
N ASP A 63 4.01 -6.25 15.72
CA ASP A 63 4.22 -5.91 17.14
C ASP A 63 5.55 -6.48 17.64
N GLY A 64 6.32 -5.65 18.34
CA GLY A 64 7.65 -6.00 18.83
C GLY A 64 8.75 -6.08 17.76
N LYS A 65 8.46 -5.76 16.49
CA LYS A 65 9.45 -5.68 15.41
C LYS A 65 9.88 -4.24 15.15
N ASP A 66 11.09 -4.07 14.67
CA ASP A 66 11.50 -2.80 14.09
C ASP A 66 10.70 -2.54 12.80
N VAL A 67 10.07 -1.38 12.72
CA VAL A 67 9.36 -0.93 11.52
C VAL A 67 9.92 0.40 11.02
N TYR A 68 9.89 0.59 9.71
CA TYR A 68 10.41 1.78 9.05
C TYR A 68 9.25 2.63 8.53
N VAL A 69 9.05 3.78 9.16
CA VAL A 69 7.92 4.67 8.84
C VAL A 69 8.38 5.81 7.93
N ARG A 70 7.60 6.10 6.91
CA ARG A 70 7.82 7.21 5.98
C ARG A 70 6.56 8.03 5.80
N ASP A 71 6.65 9.32 6.16
CA ASP A 71 5.66 10.32 5.79
C ASP A 71 6.07 10.97 4.48
N ALA A 72 5.11 11.10 3.56
CA ALA A 72 5.37 11.56 2.20
C ALA A 72 4.11 12.13 1.55
N PHE A 73 4.28 12.85 0.43
CA PHE A 73 3.18 13.32 -0.40
C PHE A 73 3.09 12.51 -1.69
N ALA A 74 1.88 12.13 -2.08
CA ALA A 74 1.60 11.54 -3.38
C ALA A 74 0.79 12.50 -4.24
N GLY A 75 1.33 12.84 -5.41
CA GLY A 75 0.85 13.90 -6.30
C GLY A 75 1.69 15.18 -6.17
N ALA A 76 1.97 15.83 -7.32
CA ALA A 76 2.81 17.03 -7.36
C ALA A 76 2.04 18.31 -6.98
N HIS A 77 0.75 18.40 -7.36
CA HIS A 77 -0.04 19.60 -7.13
C HIS A 77 -0.49 19.68 -5.66
N PRO A 78 -0.20 20.77 -4.94
CA PRO A 78 -0.49 20.87 -3.49
C PRO A 78 -1.95 20.66 -3.12
N GLU A 79 -2.88 21.11 -3.95
CA GLU A 79 -4.32 21.00 -3.71
C GLU A 79 -4.85 19.57 -3.86
N TYR A 80 -4.24 18.78 -4.77
CA TYR A 80 -4.72 17.45 -5.14
C TYR A 80 -3.86 16.32 -4.58
N ARG A 81 -2.68 16.65 -4.00
CA ARG A 81 -1.83 15.66 -3.35
C ARG A 81 -2.49 15.08 -2.11
N ILE A 82 -2.17 13.84 -1.80
CA ILE A 82 -2.57 13.19 -0.54
C ILE A 82 -1.34 12.97 0.34
N ASN A 83 -1.55 13.05 1.65
CA ASN A 83 -0.54 12.78 2.66
C ASN A 83 -0.56 11.28 2.97
N VAL A 84 0.57 10.62 2.78
CA VAL A 84 0.67 9.16 2.92
C VAL A 84 1.68 8.82 4.01
N ARG A 85 1.29 7.94 4.94
CA ARG A 85 2.20 7.28 5.86
C ARG A 85 2.44 5.84 5.40
N VAL A 86 3.70 5.49 5.12
CA VAL A 86 4.08 4.14 4.72
C VAL A 86 4.83 3.48 5.87
N ILE A 87 4.26 2.40 6.39
CA ILE A 87 4.83 1.58 7.46
C ILE A 87 5.38 0.32 6.82
N ASN A 88 6.69 0.12 6.91
CA ASN A 88 7.39 -0.97 6.23
C ASN A 88 8.08 -1.88 7.24
N GLU A 89 7.95 -3.18 7.04
CA GLU A 89 8.71 -4.20 7.78
C GLU A 89 10.21 -4.14 7.47
N TYR A 90 10.59 -3.72 6.25
CA TYR A 90 11.99 -3.74 5.82
C TYR A 90 12.50 -2.38 5.35
N PRO A 91 13.80 -2.06 5.61
CA PRO A 91 14.39 -0.77 5.29
C PRO A 91 14.43 -0.48 3.79
N TRP A 92 14.57 -1.49 2.92
CA TRP A 92 14.59 -1.25 1.47
C TRP A 92 13.22 -0.82 0.93
N SER A 93 12.13 -1.32 1.49
CA SER A 93 10.78 -0.86 1.13
C SER A 93 10.59 0.60 1.52
N ASN A 94 11.14 1.00 2.67
CA ASN A 94 11.16 2.41 3.08
C ASN A 94 12.02 3.28 2.15
N GLN A 95 13.16 2.76 1.69
CA GLN A 95 14.02 3.43 0.70
C GLN A 95 13.29 3.59 -0.64
N PHE A 96 12.52 2.58 -1.06
CA PHE A 96 11.68 2.69 -2.25
C PHE A 96 10.64 3.81 -2.09
N ALA A 97 9.92 3.86 -0.97
CA ALA A 97 8.94 4.92 -0.70
C ALA A 97 9.60 6.31 -0.67
N TYR A 98 10.81 6.42 -0.11
CA TYR A 98 11.60 7.66 -0.11
C TYR A 98 11.93 8.16 -1.52
N ASN A 99 12.24 7.26 -2.45
CA ASN A 99 12.55 7.61 -3.83
C ASN A 99 11.31 7.85 -4.69
N MET A 100 10.19 7.22 -4.32
CA MET A 100 8.96 7.21 -5.13
C MET A 100 8.06 8.41 -4.87
N PHE A 101 7.96 8.85 -3.62
CA PHE A 101 7.04 9.90 -3.20
C PHE A 101 7.77 11.23 -2.93
N LEU A 102 7.03 12.33 -2.95
CA LEU A 102 7.56 13.63 -2.58
C LEU A 102 7.81 13.70 -1.07
N ARG A 103 8.93 14.30 -0.73
CA ARG A 103 9.40 14.40 0.66
C ARG A 103 8.93 15.69 1.30
N PRO A 104 8.23 15.63 2.44
CA PRO A 104 7.96 16.82 3.24
C PRO A 104 9.27 17.48 3.72
N SER A 105 9.28 18.80 3.87
CA SER A 105 10.34 19.51 4.57
C SER A 105 10.34 19.15 6.06
N LYS A 106 11.37 19.59 6.80
CA LYS A 106 11.42 19.37 8.27
C LYS A 106 10.28 20.09 8.99
N GLU A 107 9.92 21.27 8.51
CA GLU A 107 8.82 22.07 9.04
C GLU A 107 7.48 21.40 8.78
N GLU A 108 7.26 20.91 7.56
CA GLU A 108 6.04 20.16 7.20
C GLU A 108 5.91 18.86 8.00
N LEU A 109 7.02 18.15 8.28
CA LEU A 109 7.01 16.93 9.10
C LEU A 109 6.55 17.18 10.54
N GLY A 110 6.89 18.35 11.11
CA GLY A 110 6.47 18.73 12.47
C GLY A 110 4.95 18.86 12.63
N GLN A 111 4.22 19.08 11.55
CA GLN A 111 2.77 19.24 11.54
C GLN A 111 2.07 18.20 10.64
N PHE A 112 2.81 17.16 10.23
CA PHE A 112 2.31 16.19 9.24
C PHE A 112 1.14 15.38 9.79
N LYS A 113 0.02 15.44 9.08
CA LYS A 113 -1.13 14.59 9.31
C LYS A 113 -1.35 13.77 8.04
N HIS A 114 -1.27 12.44 8.16
CA HIS A 114 -1.51 11.57 7.02
C HIS A 114 -3.00 11.37 6.78
N ASP A 115 -3.36 11.30 5.51
CA ASP A 115 -4.70 10.96 5.04
C ASP A 115 -4.81 9.45 4.81
N TRP A 116 -3.75 8.85 4.27
CA TRP A 116 -3.67 7.44 3.91
C TRP A 116 -2.55 6.73 4.64
N THR A 117 -2.81 5.47 5.01
CA THR A 117 -1.81 4.57 5.59
C THR A 117 -1.54 3.41 4.64
N VAL A 118 -0.28 3.12 4.37
CA VAL A 118 0.15 1.87 3.72
C VAL A 118 0.87 1.03 4.74
N ILE A 119 0.40 -0.19 5.00
CA ILE A 119 1.08 -1.17 5.84
C ILE A 119 1.66 -2.23 4.90
N ASN A 120 2.98 -2.30 4.83
CA ASN A 120 3.72 -3.19 3.95
C ASN A 120 4.57 -4.16 4.78
N ALA A 121 4.13 -5.40 4.87
CA ALA A 121 4.76 -6.48 5.62
C ALA A 121 5.05 -7.68 4.71
N PRO A 122 6.16 -7.67 3.96
CA PRO A 122 6.51 -8.75 3.02
C PRO A 122 6.63 -10.12 3.66
N GLY A 123 7.03 -10.19 4.93
CA GLY A 123 7.15 -11.45 5.67
C GLY A 123 5.82 -11.98 6.24
N PHE A 124 4.75 -11.20 6.19
CA PHE A 124 3.43 -11.65 6.60
C PHE A 124 2.75 -12.40 5.46
N LEU A 125 2.48 -13.68 5.65
CA LEU A 125 1.74 -14.52 4.71
C LEU A 125 0.30 -14.66 5.17
N ALA A 126 -0.66 -14.39 4.27
CA ALA A 126 -2.06 -14.66 4.55
C ALA A 126 -2.36 -16.15 4.45
N ASP A 127 -3.38 -16.58 5.15
CA ASP A 127 -3.98 -17.90 4.98
C ASP A 127 -5.22 -17.76 4.07
N PRO A 128 -5.15 -18.24 2.80
CA PRO A 128 -6.25 -18.05 1.84
C PRO A 128 -7.59 -18.63 2.31
N GLU A 129 -7.57 -19.69 3.09
CA GLU A 129 -8.78 -20.34 3.59
C GLU A 129 -9.52 -19.47 4.61
N PHE A 130 -8.78 -18.81 5.50
CA PHE A 130 -9.34 -18.02 6.59
C PHE A 130 -9.41 -16.53 6.28
N ASP A 131 -8.40 -15.98 5.62
CA ASP A 131 -8.27 -14.54 5.38
C ASP A 131 -9.04 -14.05 4.15
N GLY A 132 -9.43 -14.97 3.25
CA GLY A 132 -10.21 -14.63 2.06
C GLY A 132 -9.39 -14.08 0.90
N THR A 133 -8.08 -14.18 0.97
CA THR A 133 -7.17 -13.88 -0.14
C THR A 133 -7.13 -15.04 -1.12
N ARG A 134 -6.67 -14.80 -2.36
CA ARG A 134 -6.53 -15.88 -3.35
C ARG A 134 -5.34 -16.79 -3.03
N GLN A 135 -4.29 -16.20 -2.48
CA GLN A 135 -3.07 -16.89 -2.04
C GLN A 135 -2.39 -16.10 -0.92
N GLU A 136 -1.19 -16.51 -0.54
CA GLU A 136 -0.45 -15.96 0.62
C GLU A 136 -0.09 -14.47 0.50
N ASN A 137 0.12 -13.96 -0.74
CA ASN A 137 0.38 -12.54 -0.97
C ASN A 137 -0.90 -11.80 -1.35
N PHE A 138 -0.95 -10.53 -1.03
CA PHE A 138 -2.10 -9.67 -1.31
C PHE A 138 -1.74 -8.19 -1.31
N ALA A 139 -2.57 -7.40 -1.99
CA ALA A 139 -2.63 -5.94 -1.86
C ALA A 139 -4.11 -5.54 -1.82
N ILE A 140 -4.57 -5.01 -0.70
CA ILE A 140 -5.99 -4.71 -0.46
C ILE A 140 -6.14 -3.24 -0.10
N LEU A 141 -7.04 -2.54 -0.80
CA LEU A 141 -7.36 -1.14 -0.56
C LEU A 141 -8.70 -1.02 0.16
N ASP A 142 -8.72 -0.26 1.25
CA ASP A 142 -9.95 0.19 1.91
C ASP A 142 -10.05 1.72 1.82
N PHE A 143 -11.02 2.21 1.05
CA PHE A 143 -11.24 3.64 0.84
C PHE A 143 -11.87 4.32 2.04
N LYS A 144 -12.71 3.62 2.79
CA LYS A 144 -13.37 4.14 4.00
C LYS A 144 -12.36 4.28 5.15
N ASP A 145 -11.51 3.27 5.34
CA ASP A 145 -10.44 3.26 6.35
C ASP A 145 -9.17 3.98 5.86
N LYS A 146 -9.14 4.39 4.59
CA LYS A 146 -7.98 5.02 3.91
C LYS A 146 -6.68 4.25 4.17
N THR A 147 -6.78 2.93 4.07
CA THR A 147 -5.66 2.02 4.37
C THR A 147 -5.40 1.05 3.22
N ILE A 148 -4.14 0.81 2.93
CA ILE A 148 -3.67 -0.19 1.99
C ILE A 148 -2.85 -1.22 2.75
N LEU A 149 -3.27 -2.48 2.68
CA LEU A 149 -2.54 -3.62 3.24
C LEU A 149 -1.78 -4.34 2.13
N ILE A 150 -0.49 -4.55 2.30
CA ILE A 150 0.38 -5.30 1.38
C ILE A 150 1.13 -6.35 2.19
N GLY A 151 0.90 -7.61 1.91
CA GLY A 151 1.54 -8.73 2.58
C GLY A 151 2.06 -9.78 1.62
N GLY A 152 2.99 -10.61 2.09
CA GLY A 152 3.51 -11.78 1.39
C GLY A 152 4.40 -11.51 0.18
N THR A 153 4.66 -10.25 -0.16
CA THR A 153 5.50 -9.89 -1.32
C THR A 153 6.58 -8.86 -0.96
N GLY A 154 7.81 -9.14 -1.37
CA GLY A 154 8.91 -8.18 -1.30
C GLY A 154 8.97 -7.21 -2.48
N TYR A 155 8.05 -7.34 -3.45
CA TYR A 155 7.97 -6.45 -4.61
C TYR A 155 7.42 -5.07 -4.20
N THR A 156 8.29 -4.10 -4.06
CA THR A 156 7.96 -2.75 -3.56
C THR A 156 7.02 -1.95 -4.46
N GLY A 157 6.90 -2.35 -5.74
CA GLY A 157 6.00 -1.70 -6.70
C GLY A 157 4.53 -1.75 -6.31
N GLU A 158 4.12 -2.63 -5.40
CA GLU A 158 2.75 -2.67 -4.87
C GLU A 158 2.43 -1.42 -4.03
N ILE A 159 3.40 -0.85 -3.31
CA ILE A 159 3.25 0.42 -2.58
C ILE A 159 2.85 1.54 -3.55
N LYS A 160 3.58 1.69 -4.66
CA LYS A 160 3.26 2.67 -5.71
C LYS A 160 1.88 2.42 -6.28
N LYS A 161 1.59 1.17 -6.65
CA LYS A 161 0.34 0.81 -7.33
C LYS A 161 -0.89 0.95 -6.43
N GLY A 162 -0.75 0.68 -5.14
CA GLY A 162 -1.82 0.92 -4.18
C GLY A 162 -2.21 2.40 -4.12
N ILE A 163 -1.24 3.29 -3.95
CA ILE A 163 -1.47 4.74 -3.92
C ILE A 163 -1.95 5.25 -5.28
N PHE A 164 -1.42 4.73 -6.39
CA PHE A 164 -1.91 5.06 -7.73
C PHE A 164 -3.40 4.70 -7.89
N SER A 165 -3.83 3.52 -7.42
CA SER A 165 -5.23 3.12 -7.44
C SER A 165 -6.09 4.00 -6.54
N ALA A 166 -5.59 4.40 -5.36
CA ALA A 166 -6.28 5.34 -4.48
C ALA A 166 -6.51 6.68 -5.17
N LEU A 167 -5.48 7.26 -5.81
CA LEU A 167 -5.61 8.53 -6.54
C LEU A 167 -6.52 8.43 -7.75
N ASN A 168 -6.54 7.29 -8.46
CA ASN A 168 -7.47 7.08 -9.59
C ASN A 168 -8.93 7.05 -9.18
N PHE A 169 -9.24 6.73 -7.93
CA PHE A 169 -10.58 6.85 -7.37
C PHE A 169 -10.83 8.27 -6.84
N ILE A 170 -9.93 8.80 -6.01
CA ILE A 170 -10.12 10.07 -5.30
C ILE A 170 -10.20 11.25 -6.27
N LEU A 171 -9.30 11.33 -7.25
CA LEU A 171 -9.21 12.49 -8.13
C LEU A 171 -10.47 12.68 -8.98
N PRO A 172 -10.99 11.68 -9.70
CA PRO A 172 -12.24 11.84 -10.45
C PRO A 172 -13.47 11.93 -9.55
N PHE A 173 -13.55 11.12 -8.53
CA PHE A 173 -14.75 10.94 -7.72
C PHE A 173 -14.95 12.06 -6.69
N GLU A 174 -13.88 12.45 -5.97
CA GLU A 174 -13.97 13.44 -4.89
C GLU A 174 -13.53 14.84 -5.32
N LYS A 175 -12.65 14.96 -6.32
CA LYS A 175 -12.02 16.22 -6.71
C LYS A 175 -12.45 16.74 -8.09
N ASN A 176 -13.23 15.97 -8.85
CA ASN A 176 -13.59 16.27 -10.23
C ASN A 176 -12.39 16.58 -11.15
N VAL A 177 -11.27 15.91 -10.90
CA VAL A 177 -10.03 16.05 -11.65
C VAL A 177 -9.78 14.76 -12.44
N LEU A 178 -9.16 14.86 -13.60
CA LEU A 178 -8.81 13.68 -14.40
C LEU A 178 -7.96 12.69 -13.59
N SER A 179 -8.19 11.40 -13.84
CA SER A 179 -7.37 10.34 -13.23
C SER A 179 -5.92 10.44 -13.64
N MET A 180 -5.03 9.92 -12.80
CA MET A 180 -3.61 9.82 -13.13
C MET A 180 -3.37 8.77 -14.20
N HIS A 181 -2.42 9.08 -15.09
CA HIS A 181 -1.86 8.14 -16.04
C HIS A 181 -0.38 7.90 -15.72
N CYS A 182 0.12 6.73 -16.01
CA CYS A 182 1.54 6.39 -15.89
C CYS A 182 2.07 5.70 -17.14
#